data_6eeaa51243029be903591408f592f8ce
#
_entry.id   6eeaa51243029be903591408f592f8ce
#
_cell.length_a   1.000
_cell.length_b   1.000
_cell.length_c   1.000
_cell.angle_alpha   90.00
_cell.angle_beta   90.00
_cell.angle_gamma   90.00
#
_symmetry.space_group_name_H-M   'P 1'
#
loop_
_entity.id
_entity.type
_entity.pdbx_description
1 polymer ?
#
loop_
_entity_poly.entity_id
_entity_poly.type
_entity_poly.pdbx_seq_one_letter_code
_entity_poly.pdbx_strand_id
1 'polypeptide(L)'
;KRGIQSLNWFVAEAKKQNAKVYKSGEPEYERVKYILDRVVQGSHYRNEPDIRFEVINSKMVNAYAFGGGNFLVFTGLMNKATDDELAFVIAHELAHNSASHNEEKAHYMRMKDVFGKKPTNVQRTIFSNIMEQEADRIGIVYTALAGYDPCASATYWEKQKTNISSISYFRTHPSNPQRAGANRKACAVVKKYYTRGQ
;
A
#
# COMPACT_ATOMS: atom_id res chain seq x y z
N LYS A 1 -2.90 18.40 -3.11
CA LYS A 1 -4.35 18.72 -3.34
C LYS A 1 -5.14 17.58 -3.98
N ARG A 2 -4.62 16.83 -4.96
CA ARG A 2 -5.37 15.73 -5.61
C ARG A 2 -5.61 14.52 -4.71
N GLY A 3 -4.66 14.17 -3.84
CA GLY A 3 -4.80 13.01 -2.95
C GLY A 3 -5.96 13.11 -1.99
N ILE A 4 -6.11 14.25 -1.30
CA ILE A 4 -7.25 14.48 -0.40
C ILE A 4 -8.59 14.50 -1.14
N GLN A 5 -8.64 15.01 -2.37
CA GLN A 5 -9.85 14.97 -3.19
C GLN A 5 -10.28 13.54 -3.51
N SER A 6 -9.32 12.66 -3.85
CA SER A 6 -9.58 11.24 -4.09
C SER A 6 -10.09 10.54 -2.83
N LEU A 7 -9.44 10.76 -1.68
CA LEU A 7 -9.90 10.21 -0.39
C LEU A 7 -11.33 10.65 -0.07
N ASN A 8 -11.61 11.95 -0.16
CA ASN A 8 -12.94 12.51 0.09
C ASN A 8 -14.00 11.96 -0.86
N TRP A 9 -13.65 11.73 -2.12
CA TRP A 9 -14.56 11.11 -3.08
C TRP A 9 -14.95 9.68 -2.67
N PHE A 10 -13.98 8.85 -2.26
CA PHE A 10 -14.26 7.50 -1.78
C PHE A 10 -15.14 7.49 -0.53
N VAL A 11 -14.90 8.40 0.41
CA VAL A 11 -15.72 8.55 1.61
C VAL A 11 -17.15 8.97 1.25
N ALA A 12 -17.32 9.92 0.35
CA ALA A 12 -18.63 10.37 -0.12
C ALA A 12 -19.39 9.24 -0.82
N GLU A 13 -18.70 8.48 -1.67
CA GLU A 13 -19.30 7.34 -2.38
C GLU A 13 -19.71 6.21 -1.42
N ALA A 14 -18.87 5.90 -0.44
CA ALA A 14 -19.20 4.94 0.60
C ALA A 14 -20.48 5.34 1.37
N LYS A 15 -20.59 6.61 1.74
CA LYS A 15 -21.78 7.15 2.41
C LYS A 15 -23.04 7.04 1.55
N LYS A 16 -22.96 7.31 0.24
CA LYS A 16 -24.10 7.14 -0.70
C LYS A 16 -24.56 5.68 -0.76
N GLN A 17 -23.63 4.74 -0.64
CA GLN A 17 -23.92 3.31 -0.64
C GLN A 17 -24.26 2.76 0.76
N ASN A 18 -24.49 3.62 1.76
CA ASN A 18 -24.73 3.27 3.16
C ASN A 18 -23.61 2.38 3.76
N ALA A 19 -22.39 2.45 3.24
CA ALA A 19 -21.26 1.77 3.83
C ALA A 19 -20.77 2.55 5.06
N LYS A 20 -20.45 1.82 6.13
CA LYS A 20 -19.93 2.43 7.35
C LYS A 20 -18.50 2.96 7.10
N VAL A 21 -18.27 4.20 7.49
CA VAL A 21 -16.94 4.83 7.61
C VAL A 21 -16.61 4.87 9.10
N TYR A 22 -15.58 4.14 9.50
CA TYR A 22 -15.17 4.03 10.90
C TYR A 22 -14.52 5.31 11.41
N LYS A 23 -14.64 5.56 12.69
CA LYS A 23 -14.18 6.78 13.35
C LYS A 23 -13.28 6.48 14.54
N SER A 24 -12.55 7.47 15.00
CA SER A 24 -11.75 7.39 16.22
C SER A 24 -12.58 6.85 17.38
N GLY A 25 -11.99 5.92 18.13
CA GLY A 25 -12.62 5.16 19.21
C GLY A 25 -13.25 3.83 18.78
N GLU A 26 -13.37 3.56 17.48
CA GLU A 26 -13.87 2.27 16.99
C GLU A 26 -12.70 1.29 16.73
N PRO A 27 -12.85 -0.01 17.05
CA PRO A 27 -11.74 -0.98 16.99
C PRO A 27 -11.03 -1.05 15.64
N GLU A 28 -11.77 -1.00 14.54
CA GLU A 28 -11.21 -1.05 13.18
C GLU A 28 -10.37 0.19 12.87
N TYR A 29 -10.84 1.36 13.28
CA TYR A 29 -10.12 2.62 13.12
C TYR A 29 -8.84 2.60 13.96
N GLU A 30 -8.93 2.24 15.23
CA GLU A 30 -7.79 2.24 16.16
C GLU A 30 -6.73 1.21 15.74
N ARG A 31 -7.13 0.05 15.23
CA ARG A 31 -6.19 -0.95 14.69
C ARG A 31 -5.37 -0.37 13.52
N VAL A 32 -6.03 0.26 12.56
CA VAL A 32 -5.34 0.89 11.41
C VAL A 32 -4.48 2.04 11.88
N LYS A 33 -5.00 2.90 12.78
CA LYS A 33 -4.27 4.03 13.34
C LYS A 33 -2.97 3.59 14.01
N TYR A 34 -3.05 2.60 14.90
CA TYR A 34 -1.88 2.08 15.61
C TYR A 34 -0.79 1.56 14.66
N ILE A 35 -1.19 0.79 13.64
CA ILE A 35 -0.25 0.24 12.65
C ILE A 35 0.34 1.37 11.79
N LEU A 36 -0.51 2.26 11.28
CA LEU A 36 -0.10 3.37 10.43
C LEU A 36 0.87 4.31 11.15
N ASP A 37 0.59 4.68 12.39
CA ASP A 37 1.46 5.56 13.20
C ASP A 37 2.86 4.94 13.35
N ARG A 38 2.96 3.63 13.62
CA ARG A 38 4.25 2.93 13.72
C ARG A 38 4.97 2.85 12.38
N VAL A 39 4.27 2.58 11.29
CA VAL A 39 4.87 2.54 9.95
C VAL A 39 5.36 3.92 9.53
N VAL A 40 4.61 4.97 9.82
CA VAL A 40 5.02 6.37 9.57
C VAL A 40 6.28 6.72 10.37
N GLN A 41 6.33 6.36 11.66
CA GLN A 41 7.52 6.58 12.50
C GLN A 41 8.75 5.81 12.00
N GLY A 42 8.56 4.62 11.45
CA GLY A 42 9.61 3.80 10.83
C GLY A 42 10.02 4.24 9.41
N SER A 43 9.42 5.30 8.88
CA SER A 43 9.65 5.81 7.54
C SER A 43 10.26 7.20 7.52
N HIS A 44 10.61 7.72 6.35
CA HIS A 44 11.01 9.11 6.25
C HIS A 44 9.85 10.11 6.28
N TYR A 45 8.61 9.61 6.31
CA TYR A 45 7.42 10.44 6.59
C TYR A 45 7.23 10.78 8.08
N ARG A 46 8.08 10.31 8.98
CA ARG A 46 7.96 10.53 10.43
C ARG A 46 7.81 12.01 10.85
N ASN A 47 8.24 12.93 10.02
CA ASN A 47 8.15 14.37 10.27
C ASN A 47 7.08 15.07 9.43
N GLU A 48 6.30 14.31 8.62
CA GLU A 48 5.24 14.87 7.81
C GLU A 48 3.97 15.07 8.64
N PRO A 49 3.46 16.31 8.75
CA PRO A 49 2.37 16.64 9.69
C PRO A 49 0.99 16.14 9.23
N ASP A 50 0.81 15.81 7.96
CA ASP A 50 -0.50 15.65 7.32
C ASP A 50 -0.81 14.24 6.83
N ILE A 51 -0.46 13.20 7.61
CA ILE A 51 -0.91 11.84 7.30
C ILE A 51 -2.39 11.70 7.67
N ARG A 52 -3.21 11.34 6.69
CA ARG A 52 -4.67 11.15 6.83
C ARG A 52 -5.07 9.79 6.35
N PHE A 53 -5.99 9.16 7.06
CA PHE A 53 -6.53 7.89 6.63
C PHE A 53 -8.02 7.78 6.93
N GLU A 54 -8.67 6.91 6.18
CA GLU A 54 -10.06 6.51 6.39
C GLU A 54 -10.17 4.99 6.36
N VAL A 55 -11.10 4.45 7.13
CA VAL A 55 -11.44 3.02 7.15
C VAL A 55 -12.87 2.85 6.74
N ILE A 56 -13.10 2.07 5.67
CA ILE A 56 -14.44 1.85 5.10
C ILE A 56 -14.82 0.38 5.25
N ASN A 57 -16.03 0.13 5.73
CA ASN A 57 -16.62 -1.20 5.73
C ASN A 57 -16.91 -1.65 4.30
N SER A 58 -16.16 -2.63 3.83
CA SER A 58 -16.34 -3.23 2.50
C SER A 58 -15.72 -4.62 2.47
N LYS A 59 -16.30 -5.51 1.67
CA LYS A 59 -15.70 -6.82 1.36
C LYS A 59 -14.47 -6.71 0.46
N MET A 60 -14.17 -5.53 -0.06
CA MET A 60 -13.02 -5.26 -0.90
C MET A 60 -11.71 -5.54 -0.13
N VAL A 61 -10.87 -6.40 -0.69
CA VAL A 61 -9.54 -6.69 -0.15
C VAL A 61 -8.56 -5.73 -0.80
N ASN A 62 -8.46 -4.53 -0.26
CA ASN A 62 -7.61 -3.47 -0.82
C ASN A 62 -7.27 -2.39 0.19
N ALA A 63 -6.20 -1.64 -0.12
CA ALA A 63 -5.86 -0.34 0.45
C ALA A 63 -5.40 0.57 -0.68
N TYR A 64 -5.40 1.87 -0.46
CA TYR A 64 -4.92 2.87 -1.42
C TYR A 64 -4.12 3.96 -0.74
N ALA A 65 -3.02 4.34 -1.36
CA ALA A 65 -2.33 5.59 -1.07
C ALA A 65 -2.62 6.61 -2.18
N PHE A 66 -3.25 7.71 -1.79
CA PHE A 66 -3.46 8.84 -2.67
C PHE A 66 -2.41 9.91 -2.36
N GLY A 67 -1.49 10.22 -3.13
CA GLY A 67 -0.40 11.16 -2.87
C GLY A 67 -0.64 12.22 -1.78
N GLY A 68 0.42 12.70 -1.15
CA GLY A 68 0.35 13.67 -0.05
C GLY A 68 -0.15 13.07 1.28
N GLY A 69 0.24 11.83 1.59
CA GLY A 69 -0.01 11.21 2.89
C GLY A 69 -1.49 10.82 3.14
N ASN A 70 -2.28 10.62 2.10
CA ASN A 70 -3.69 10.23 2.24
C ASN A 70 -3.88 8.74 1.96
N PHE A 71 -4.52 8.01 2.89
CA PHE A 71 -4.69 6.56 2.84
C PHE A 71 -6.14 6.15 2.98
N LEU A 72 -6.49 5.01 2.37
CA LEU A 72 -7.78 4.36 2.53
C LEU A 72 -7.55 2.87 2.76
N VAL A 73 -8.19 2.32 3.79
CA VAL A 73 -8.14 0.89 4.11
C VAL A 73 -9.56 0.33 4.16
N PHE A 74 -9.75 -0.82 3.53
CA PHE A 74 -11.03 -1.52 3.57
C PHE A 74 -11.00 -2.68 4.59
N THR A 75 -12.12 -2.90 5.29
CA THR A 75 -12.23 -3.98 6.27
C THR A 75 -12.04 -5.37 5.66
N GLY A 76 -12.35 -5.56 4.38
CA GLY A 76 -12.08 -6.81 3.68
C GLY A 76 -10.60 -7.20 3.65
N LEU A 77 -9.68 -6.22 3.56
CA LEU A 77 -8.25 -6.44 3.72
C LEU A 77 -7.92 -6.77 5.19
N MET A 78 -8.42 -5.95 6.12
CA MET A 78 -8.15 -6.11 7.55
C MET A 78 -8.56 -7.48 8.09
N ASN A 79 -9.66 -8.04 7.58
CA ASN A 79 -10.19 -9.35 7.99
C ASN A 79 -9.36 -10.53 7.46
N LYS A 80 -8.56 -10.32 6.42
CA LYS A 80 -7.72 -11.36 5.80
C LYS A 80 -6.25 -11.25 6.15
N ALA A 81 -5.80 -10.10 6.63
CA ALA A 81 -4.42 -9.84 6.97
C ALA A 81 -4.17 -9.90 8.47
N THR A 82 -3.06 -10.50 8.88
CA THR A 82 -2.51 -10.32 10.23
C THR A 82 -2.02 -8.88 10.40
N ASP A 83 -1.68 -8.47 11.62
CA ASP A 83 -1.14 -7.12 11.85
C ASP A 83 0.19 -6.89 11.12
N ASP A 84 1.07 -7.90 11.10
CA ASP A 84 2.32 -7.83 10.35
C ASP A 84 2.08 -7.68 8.83
N GLU A 85 1.09 -8.41 8.28
CA GLU A 85 0.70 -8.32 6.87
C GLU A 85 0.03 -6.98 6.54
N LEU A 86 -0.82 -6.47 7.43
CA LEU A 86 -1.46 -5.16 7.26
C LEU A 86 -0.42 -4.04 7.33
N ALA A 87 0.55 -4.16 8.24
CA ALA A 87 1.68 -3.24 8.34
C ALA A 87 2.51 -3.23 7.06
N PHE A 88 2.79 -4.41 6.48
CA PHE A 88 3.46 -4.47 5.18
C PHE A 88 2.66 -3.80 4.07
N VAL A 89 1.34 -4.05 3.97
CA VAL A 89 0.51 -3.40 2.93
C VAL A 89 0.50 -1.88 3.11
N ILE A 90 0.34 -1.38 4.34
CA ILE A 90 0.40 0.06 4.63
C ILE A 90 1.78 0.64 4.29
N ALA A 91 2.85 -0.08 4.64
CA ALA A 91 4.23 0.31 4.33
C ALA A 91 4.51 0.34 2.82
N HIS A 92 3.96 -0.61 2.06
CA HIS A 92 4.04 -0.65 0.60
C HIS A 92 3.31 0.55 -0.04
N GLU A 93 2.10 0.86 0.43
CA GLU A 93 1.36 2.05 -0.02
C GLU A 93 2.12 3.35 0.31
N LEU A 94 2.72 3.43 1.50
CA LEU A 94 3.55 4.56 1.88
C LEU A 94 4.80 4.67 1.01
N ALA A 95 5.39 3.53 0.63
CA ALA A 95 6.54 3.49 -0.27
C ALA A 95 6.21 4.05 -1.67
N HIS A 96 5.02 3.78 -2.21
CA HIS A 96 4.56 4.41 -3.45
C HIS A 96 4.52 5.94 -3.36
N ASN A 97 4.12 6.48 -2.23
CA ASN A 97 4.16 7.92 -2.00
C ASN A 97 5.60 8.43 -1.84
N SER A 98 6.44 7.71 -1.10
CA SER A 98 7.84 8.07 -0.86
C SER A 98 8.65 8.14 -2.15
N ALA A 99 8.46 7.17 -3.04
CA ALA A 99 9.12 7.10 -4.34
C ALA A 99 8.43 7.96 -5.43
N SER A 100 7.40 8.74 -5.07
CA SER A 100 6.64 9.58 -6.02
C SER A 100 6.05 8.82 -7.22
N HIS A 101 5.77 7.53 -7.08
CA HIS A 101 5.32 6.66 -8.17
C HIS A 101 4.06 7.17 -8.89
N ASN A 102 3.15 7.83 -8.18
CA ASN A 102 1.96 8.42 -8.77
C ASN A 102 2.29 9.57 -9.72
N GLU A 103 3.31 10.37 -9.39
CA GLU A 103 3.78 11.49 -10.21
C GLU A 103 4.58 10.98 -11.41
N GLU A 104 5.48 10.03 -11.18
CA GLU A 104 6.25 9.38 -12.25
C GLU A 104 5.34 8.68 -13.26
N LYS A 105 4.33 7.94 -12.80
CA LYS A 105 3.32 7.33 -13.66
C LYS A 105 2.57 8.36 -14.49
N ALA A 106 2.21 9.49 -13.88
CA ALA A 106 1.57 10.59 -14.60
C ALA A 106 2.52 11.22 -15.64
N HIS A 107 3.80 11.42 -15.33
CA HIS A 107 4.80 11.92 -16.27
C HIS A 107 5.06 10.92 -17.40
N TYR A 108 5.20 9.63 -17.08
CA TYR A 108 5.37 8.59 -18.09
C TYR A 108 4.21 8.52 -19.07
N MET A 109 2.98 8.68 -18.60
CA MET A 109 1.79 8.72 -19.47
C MET A 109 1.71 9.97 -20.35
N ARG A 110 2.39 11.08 -19.96
CA ARG A 110 2.51 12.31 -20.75
C ARG A 110 3.62 12.26 -21.80
N MET A 111 4.39 11.18 -21.89
CA MET A 111 5.44 11.06 -22.92
C MET A 111 4.91 11.27 -24.36
N LYS A 112 3.59 11.03 -24.55
CA LYS A 112 2.93 11.38 -25.82
C LYS A 112 3.11 12.85 -26.20
N ASP A 113 3.05 13.73 -25.21
CA ASP A 113 3.11 15.19 -25.44
C ASP A 113 4.52 15.62 -25.85
N VAL A 114 5.55 14.85 -25.46
CA VAL A 114 6.96 15.10 -25.78
C VAL A 114 7.41 14.37 -27.04
N PHE A 115 7.04 13.09 -27.19
CA PHE A 115 7.55 12.21 -28.25
C PHE A 115 6.51 11.85 -29.31
N GLY A 116 5.29 12.40 -29.22
CA GLY A 116 4.20 12.13 -30.18
C GLY A 116 3.61 10.72 -30.11
N LYS A 117 4.11 9.84 -29.22
CA LYS A 117 3.68 8.44 -29.10
C LYS A 117 3.34 8.09 -27.66
N LYS A 118 2.17 7.48 -27.44
CA LYS A 118 1.82 6.90 -26.12
C LYS A 118 2.65 5.66 -25.84
N PRO A 119 3.02 5.42 -24.57
CA PRO A 119 3.64 4.14 -24.18
C PRO A 119 2.76 2.95 -24.56
N THR A 120 3.38 1.89 -25.06
CA THR A 120 2.68 0.62 -25.34
C THR A 120 2.21 -0.06 -24.07
N ASN A 121 1.31 -1.04 -24.17
CA ASN A 121 0.88 -1.82 -23.01
C ASN A 121 2.04 -2.57 -22.36
N VAL A 122 2.99 -3.09 -23.16
CA VAL A 122 4.20 -3.77 -22.68
C VAL A 122 5.07 -2.80 -21.87
N GLN A 123 5.34 -1.60 -22.40
CA GLN A 123 6.12 -0.59 -21.70
C GLN A 123 5.45 -0.15 -20.38
N ARG A 124 4.13 0.02 -20.37
CA ARG A 124 3.36 0.34 -19.14
C ARG A 124 3.46 -0.77 -18.10
N THR A 125 3.39 -2.03 -18.53
CA THR A 125 3.50 -3.19 -17.63
C THR A 125 4.90 -3.28 -17.02
N ILE A 126 5.96 -3.12 -17.82
CA ILE A 126 7.35 -3.13 -17.33
C ILE A 126 7.56 -2.02 -16.31
N PHE A 127 7.12 -0.80 -16.62
CA PHE A 127 7.26 0.36 -15.74
C PHE A 127 6.49 0.16 -14.41
N SER A 128 5.26 -0.35 -14.50
CA SER A 128 4.48 -0.68 -13.31
C SER A 128 5.16 -1.74 -12.45
N ASN A 129 5.70 -2.80 -13.05
CA ASN A 129 6.37 -3.87 -12.31
C ASN A 129 7.64 -3.38 -11.58
N ILE A 130 8.38 -2.44 -12.16
CA ILE A 130 9.54 -1.83 -11.51
C ILE A 130 9.10 -1.06 -10.26
N MET A 131 8.09 -0.23 -10.38
CA MET A 131 7.54 0.53 -9.25
C MET A 131 7.04 -0.37 -8.11
N GLU A 132 6.36 -1.47 -8.46
CA GLU A 132 5.88 -2.44 -7.47
C GLU A 132 7.03 -3.13 -6.72
N GLN A 133 8.10 -3.51 -7.43
CA GLN A 133 9.28 -4.10 -6.80
C GLN A 133 10.02 -3.11 -5.91
N GLU A 134 10.07 -1.84 -6.29
CA GLU A 134 10.66 -0.78 -5.47
C GLU A 134 9.81 -0.54 -4.22
N ALA A 135 8.50 -0.42 -4.36
CA ALA A 135 7.58 -0.27 -3.24
C ALA A 135 7.64 -1.47 -2.28
N ASP A 136 7.79 -2.71 -2.80
CA ASP A 136 8.00 -3.89 -1.97
C ASP A 136 9.28 -3.77 -1.13
N ARG A 137 10.41 -3.40 -1.73
CA ARG A 137 11.71 -3.28 -1.02
C ARG A 137 11.69 -2.22 0.06
N ILE A 138 11.17 -1.04 -0.26
CA ILE A 138 11.03 0.06 0.70
C ILE A 138 10.03 -0.34 1.79
N GLY A 139 8.89 -0.92 1.41
CA GLY A 139 7.85 -1.37 2.34
C GLY A 139 8.36 -2.42 3.33
N ILE A 140 9.20 -3.37 2.90
CA ILE A 140 9.84 -4.36 3.78
C ILE A 140 10.70 -3.67 4.85
N VAL A 141 11.47 -2.65 4.47
CA VAL A 141 12.31 -1.89 5.41
C VAL A 141 11.43 -1.11 6.39
N TYR A 142 10.40 -0.41 5.91
CA TYR A 142 9.49 0.33 6.79
C TYR A 142 8.74 -0.59 7.76
N THR A 143 8.32 -1.77 7.30
CA THR A 143 7.69 -2.80 8.14
C THR A 143 8.61 -3.21 9.30
N ALA A 144 9.88 -3.48 9.01
CA ALA A 144 10.87 -3.82 10.02
C ALA A 144 11.13 -2.68 11.01
N LEU A 145 11.32 -1.45 10.50
CA LEU A 145 11.55 -0.27 11.34
C LEU A 145 10.33 0.08 12.21
N ALA A 146 9.13 -0.29 11.77
CA ALA A 146 7.90 -0.17 12.54
C ALA A 146 7.74 -1.26 13.62
N GLY A 147 8.67 -2.24 13.70
CA GLY A 147 8.63 -3.34 14.67
C GLY A 147 7.71 -4.50 14.29
N TYR A 148 7.34 -4.62 13.00
CA TYR A 148 6.58 -5.75 12.45
C TYR A 148 7.47 -6.72 11.67
N ASP A 149 7.05 -7.98 11.50
CA ASP A 149 7.86 -8.97 10.78
C ASP A 149 7.99 -8.60 9.29
N PRO A 150 9.18 -8.25 8.80
CA PRO A 150 9.37 -7.88 7.39
C PRO A 150 9.04 -9.04 6.42
N CYS A 151 9.05 -10.30 6.90
CA CYS A 151 8.70 -11.45 6.07
C CYS A 151 7.19 -11.64 5.88
N ALA A 152 6.37 -10.87 6.57
CA ALA A 152 4.93 -10.77 6.27
C ALA A 152 4.67 -10.36 4.80
N SER A 153 5.60 -9.65 4.17
CA SER A 153 5.58 -9.36 2.74
C SER A 153 5.51 -10.59 1.86
N ALA A 154 6.30 -11.64 2.18
CA ALA A 154 6.31 -12.88 1.43
C ALA A 154 5.06 -13.72 1.72
N THR A 155 4.68 -13.86 2.99
CA THR A 155 3.49 -14.64 3.40
C THR A 155 2.21 -14.03 2.85
N TYR A 156 2.10 -12.70 2.82
CA TYR A 156 0.96 -12.01 2.23
C TYR A 156 0.79 -12.39 0.75
N TRP A 157 1.84 -12.29 -0.06
CA TRP A 157 1.79 -12.64 -1.48
C TRP A 157 1.53 -14.14 -1.72
N GLU A 158 2.02 -15.02 -0.85
CA GLU A 158 1.82 -16.46 -0.97
C GLU A 158 0.38 -16.89 -0.69
N LYS A 159 -0.23 -16.34 0.34
CA LYS A 159 -1.66 -16.59 0.64
C LYS A 159 -2.57 -16.17 -0.51
N GLN A 160 -2.15 -15.20 -1.30
CA GLN A 160 -2.95 -14.66 -2.39
C GLN A 160 -2.87 -15.48 -3.68
N LYS A 161 -1.89 -16.38 -3.84
CA LYS A 161 -1.72 -17.20 -5.05
C LYS A 161 -2.95 -18.06 -5.38
N THR A 162 -3.72 -18.45 -4.39
CA THR A 162 -4.90 -19.32 -4.54
C THR A 162 -6.19 -18.57 -4.91
N ASN A 163 -6.23 -17.22 -4.83
CA ASN A 163 -7.44 -16.42 -4.98
C ASN A 163 -7.26 -15.16 -5.85
N ILE A 164 -6.34 -15.19 -6.82
CA ILE A 164 -5.92 -14.02 -7.61
C ILE A 164 -7.09 -13.31 -8.32
N SER A 165 -8.10 -14.03 -8.78
CA SER A 165 -9.20 -13.45 -9.56
C SER A 165 -10.22 -12.64 -8.75
N SER A 166 -10.29 -12.83 -7.44
CA SER A 166 -11.30 -12.21 -6.57
C SER A 166 -10.80 -11.00 -5.75
N ILE A 167 -9.50 -10.69 -5.82
CA ILE A 167 -8.89 -9.68 -4.95
C ILE A 167 -8.62 -8.41 -5.74
N SER A 168 -9.34 -7.35 -5.41
CA SER A 168 -9.22 -6.03 -6.05
C SER A 168 -7.81 -5.42 -5.95
N TYR A 169 -7.05 -5.77 -4.90
CA TYR A 169 -5.68 -5.31 -4.71
C TYR A 169 -4.76 -5.67 -5.88
N PHE A 170 -4.89 -6.87 -6.47
CA PHE A 170 -4.06 -7.27 -7.62
C PHE A 170 -4.39 -6.53 -8.93
N ARG A 171 -5.53 -5.87 -9.00
CA ARG A 171 -5.87 -5.05 -10.17
C ARG A 171 -5.09 -3.75 -10.19
N THR A 172 -4.74 -3.23 -9.01
CA THR A 172 -3.94 -2.01 -8.83
C THR A 172 -2.46 -2.32 -8.63
N HIS A 173 -2.15 -3.48 -8.04
CA HIS A 173 -0.80 -3.96 -7.73
C HIS A 173 -0.58 -5.35 -8.35
N PRO A 174 -0.21 -5.44 -9.64
CA PRO A 174 -0.07 -6.71 -10.33
C PRO A 174 0.85 -7.67 -9.58
N SER A 175 0.32 -8.86 -9.25
CA SER A 175 1.13 -9.93 -8.66
C SER A 175 2.01 -10.53 -9.75
N ASN A 176 3.30 -10.61 -9.45
CA ASN A 176 4.26 -11.35 -10.25
C ASN A 176 4.82 -12.46 -9.34
N PRO A 177 4.85 -13.75 -9.75
CA PRO A 177 5.47 -14.81 -8.98
C PRO A 177 6.91 -14.50 -8.55
N GLN A 178 7.62 -13.70 -9.35
CA GLN A 178 8.95 -13.21 -9.04
C GLN A 178 8.96 -12.27 -7.82
N ARG A 179 7.88 -11.50 -7.55
CA ARG A 179 7.79 -10.61 -6.39
C ARG A 179 7.85 -11.39 -5.07
N ALA A 180 7.08 -12.46 -4.94
CA ALA A 180 7.10 -13.29 -3.72
C ALA A 180 8.50 -13.84 -3.43
N GLY A 181 9.20 -14.33 -4.46
CA GLY A 181 10.58 -14.81 -4.32
C GLY A 181 11.57 -13.70 -3.98
N ALA A 182 11.44 -12.52 -4.60
CA ALA A 182 12.28 -11.36 -4.32
C ALA A 182 12.04 -10.83 -2.89
N ASN A 183 10.79 -10.77 -2.45
CA ASN A 183 10.42 -10.32 -1.10
C ASN A 183 10.94 -11.29 -0.03
N ARG A 184 10.93 -12.61 -0.30
CA ARG A 184 11.53 -13.60 0.60
C ARG A 184 13.03 -13.38 0.79
N LYS A 185 13.76 -13.09 -0.29
CA LYS A 185 15.19 -12.78 -0.23
C LYS A 185 15.45 -11.46 0.51
N ALA A 186 14.70 -10.42 0.18
CA ALA A 186 14.83 -9.10 0.80
C ALA A 186 14.52 -9.15 2.31
N CYS A 187 13.41 -9.80 2.70
CA CYS A 187 13.04 -9.91 4.11
C CYS A 187 14.06 -10.68 4.93
N ALA A 188 14.70 -11.72 4.37
CA ALA A 188 15.74 -12.48 5.06
C ALA A 188 16.96 -11.63 5.40
N VAL A 189 17.29 -10.65 4.56
CA VAL A 189 18.37 -9.68 4.83
C VAL A 189 17.93 -8.71 5.93
N VAL A 190 16.76 -8.11 5.79
CA VAL A 190 16.24 -7.09 6.71
C VAL A 190 15.95 -7.69 8.10
N LYS A 191 15.51 -8.95 8.18
CA LYS A 191 15.20 -9.65 9.42
C LYS A 191 16.37 -9.71 10.41
N LYS A 192 17.60 -9.62 9.92
CA LYS A 192 18.81 -9.57 10.79
C LYS A 192 18.83 -8.31 11.68
N TYR A 193 18.17 -7.25 11.24
CA TYR A 193 18.12 -5.96 11.92
C TYR A 193 16.75 -5.70 12.58
N TYR A 194 15.81 -6.63 12.39
CA TYR A 194 14.49 -6.54 12.98
C TYR A 194 14.52 -6.98 14.43
N THR A 195 14.01 -6.12 15.32
CA THR A 195 13.79 -6.43 16.72
C THR A 195 12.32 -6.22 17.04
N ARG A 196 11.59 -7.30 17.34
CA ARG A 196 10.17 -7.24 17.63
C ARG A 196 9.94 -6.40 18.90
N GLY A 197 9.12 -5.36 18.79
CA GLY A 197 8.66 -4.58 19.95
C GLY A 197 9.55 -3.44 20.40
N GLN A 198 10.51 -3.00 19.58
CA GLN A 198 11.19 -1.69 19.81
C GLN A 198 10.38 -0.55 19.26
#